data_ff38f686a9ae33a1dc45675d348e426b
#
_entry.id   ff38f686a9ae33a1dc45675d348e426b
#
_cell.length_a   1.000
_cell.length_b   1.000
_cell.length_c   1.000
_cell.angle_alpha   90.00
_cell.angle_beta   90.00
_cell.angle_gamma   90.00
#
_symmetry.space_group_name_H-M   'P 1'
#
loop_
_entity.id
_entity.type
_entity.pdbx_description
1 polymer ?
#
loop_
_entity_poly.entity_id
_entity_poly.type
_entity_poly.pdbx_seq_one_letter_code
_entity_poly.pdbx_strand_id
1 'polypeptide(L)'
;IGLGRINFNAGLNYNANIEDGKIQHRLTLFNTQLSLTQNKDKYYDFFPGDNDIRRDVFNLYEIDHPGTVNSGASYDDISSTILSDEAFITKLTNNDRNLLYNFLQSLYNKERQTQDVIISSIIYNFAYNEIGKKDYRNPFAFNGKVEIAGNVLNLLTKKEENYLIAGNTKTIFKIPFSQ
;
A
#
# COMPACT_ATOMS: atom_id res chain seq x y z
N ILE A 1 -2.02 -3.26 -22.35
CA ILE A 1 -2.56 -2.45 -21.24
C ILE A 1 -2.22 -3.21 -19.96
N GLY A 2 -1.30 -2.67 -19.12
CA GLY A 2 -0.84 -3.28 -17.87
C GLY A 2 -1.59 -2.78 -16.64
N LEU A 3 -1.25 -3.34 -15.46
CA LEU A 3 -1.56 -2.69 -14.18
C LEU A 3 -0.80 -1.37 -14.15
N GLY A 4 -1.53 -0.26 -14.26
CA GLY A 4 -0.98 1.09 -14.20
C GLY A 4 -1.13 1.70 -12.81
N ARG A 5 -0.23 2.64 -12.47
CA ARG A 5 -0.40 3.49 -11.29
C ARG A 5 -0.41 4.96 -11.69
N ILE A 6 -1.37 5.69 -11.18
CA ILE A 6 -1.41 7.15 -11.29
C ILE A 6 -0.99 7.71 -9.94
N ASN A 7 0.05 8.56 -9.94
CA ASN A 7 0.56 9.20 -8.73
C ASN A 7 0.30 10.70 -8.79
N PHE A 8 -0.36 11.20 -7.76
CA PHE A 8 -0.55 12.63 -7.52
C PHE A 8 0.28 13.04 -6.31
N ASN A 9 1.07 14.10 -6.46
CA ASN A 9 1.88 14.64 -5.38
C ASN A 9 1.47 16.08 -5.10
N ALA A 10 1.25 16.40 -3.83
CA ALA A 10 0.97 17.75 -3.36
C ALA A 10 1.70 18.03 -2.05
N GLY A 11 2.16 19.28 -1.86
CA GLY A 11 2.84 19.66 -0.63
C GLY A 11 3.02 21.16 -0.54
N LEU A 12 3.18 21.65 0.68
CA LEU A 12 3.50 23.03 1.00
C LEU A 12 4.95 23.15 1.41
N ASN A 13 5.72 24.00 0.72
CA ASN A 13 7.12 24.23 1.03
C ASN A 13 7.33 25.63 1.61
N TYR A 14 7.98 25.69 2.75
CA TYR A 14 8.50 26.91 3.35
C TYR A 14 10.03 26.88 3.33
N ASN A 15 10.64 27.92 2.77
CA ASN A 15 12.09 28.06 2.73
C ASN A 15 12.49 29.36 3.44
N ALA A 16 13.43 29.28 4.35
CA ALA A 16 14.06 30.43 4.99
C ALA A 16 15.58 30.37 4.81
N ASN A 17 16.16 31.47 4.34
CA ASN A 17 17.60 31.65 4.21
C ASN A 17 18.04 32.76 5.16
N ILE A 18 19.03 32.47 5.97
CA ILE A 18 19.57 33.36 7.00
C ILE A 18 21.06 33.56 6.71
N GLU A 19 21.60 34.73 7.08
CA GLU A 19 23.03 35.08 6.93
C GLU A 19 23.54 34.87 5.48
N ASP A 20 22.93 35.54 4.52
CA ASP A 20 23.30 35.47 3.10
C ASP A 20 23.36 34.03 2.54
N GLY A 21 22.45 33.16 2.99
CA GLY A 21 22.36 31.78 2.56
C GLY A 21 23.33 30.82 3.24
N LYS A 22 24.01 31.26 4.32
CA LYS A 22 24.82 30.38 5.17
C LYS A 22 23.95 29.33 5.87
N ILE A 23 22.79 29.73 6.36
CA ILE A 23 21.82 28.88 7.03
C ILE A 23 20.58 28.80 6.18
N GLN A 24 20.17 27.58 5.85
CA GLN A 24 18.97 27.34 5.08
C GLN A 24 18.05 26.37 5.83
N HIS A 25 16.81 26.76 5.97
CA HIS A 25 15.74 25.92 6.50
C HIS A 25 14.72 25.64 5.38
N ARG A 26 14.41 24.39 5.16
CA ARG A 26 13.31 23.98 4.27
C ARG A 26 12.37 23.07 5.03
N LEU A 27 11.15 23.52 5.21
CA LEU A 27 10.07 22.75 5.80
C LEU A 27 9.05 22.41 4.70
N THR A 28 8.82 21.13 4.45
CA THR A 28 7.76 20.65 3.59
C THR A 28 6.65 20.10 4.47
N LEU A 29 5.50 20.77 4.46
CA LEU A 29 4.30 20.34 5.17
C LEU A 29 3.38 19.60 4.21
N PHE A 30 2.73 18.53 4.71
CA PHE A 30 1.75 17.76 3.94
C PHE A 30 2.28 17.30 2.57
N ASN A 31 3.53 16.80 2.53
CA ASN A 31 4.02 16.13 1.33
C ASN A 31 3.20 14.85 1.12
N THR A 32 2.09 14.98 0.41
CA THR A 32 1.09 13.93 0.24
C THR A 32 1.21 13.33 -1.15
N GLN A 33 1.39 12.03 -1.20
CA GLN A 33 1.36 11.22 -2.41
C GLN A 33 0.10 10.35 -2.40
N LEU A 34 -0.75 10.52 -3.39
CA LEU A 34 -1.88 9.63 -3.68
C LEU A 34 -1.47 8.71 -4.84
N SER A 35 -1.49 7.42 -4.61
CA SER A 35 -1.22 6.39 -5.62
C SER A 35 -2.49 5.59 -5.88
N LEU A 36 -3.02 5.69 -7.11
CA LEU A 36 -4.21 4.98 -7.56
C LEU A 36 -3.82 3.87 -8.54
N THR A 37 -4.28 2.66 -8.30
CA THR A 37 -4.03 1.51 -9.17
C THR A 37 -5.16 1.36 -10.20
N GLN A 38 -4.79 1.31 -11.47
CA GLN A 38 -5.72 1.09 -12.58
C GLN A 38 -5.83 -0.38 -12.98
N ASN A 39 -6.96 -0.75 -13.59
CA ASN A 39 -7.22 -2.10 -14.11
C ASN A 39 -7.08 -3.21 -13.06
N LYS A 40 -7.52 -2.96 -11.83
CA LYS A 40 -7.46 -3.93 -10.71
C LYS A 40 -8.18 -5.23 -11.03
N ASP A 41 -9.28 -5.15 -11.79
CA ASP A 41 -10.09 -6.26 -12.29
C ASP A 41 -9.29 -7.23 -13.18
N LYS A 42 -8.24 -6.73 -13.83
CA LYS A 42 -7.38 -7.50 -14.72
C LYS A 42 -6.13 -8.08 -14.06
N TYR A 43 -6.06 -8.05 -12.73
CA TYR A 43 -4.91 -8.56 -11.98
C TYR A 43 -4.46 -9.94 -12.46
N TYR A 44 -5.39 -10.86 -12.58
CA TYR A 44 -5.09 -12.25 -12.96
C TYR A 44 -4.63 -12.43 -14.42
N ASP A 45 -4.88 -11.45 -15.30
CA ASP A 45 -4.34 -11.44 -16.65
C ASP A 45 -2.83 -11.18 -16.66
N PHE A 46 -2.33 -10.44 -15.65
CA PHE A 46 -0.90 -10.10 -15.52
C PHE A 46 -0.14 -11.06 -14.62
N PHE A 47 -0.83 -11.81 -13.78
CA PHE A 47 -0.26 -12.77 -12.84
C PHE A 47 -0.82 -14.18 -13.10
N PRO A 48 -0.38 -14.87 -14.17
CA PRO A 48 -0.94 -16.17 -14.55
C PRO A 48 -0.73 -17.24 -13.48
N GLY A 49 0.38 -17.22 -12.72
CA GLY A 49 0.60 -18.15 -11.62
C GLY A 49 -0.44 -18.02 -10.50
N ASP A 50 -0.79 -16.78 -10.12
CA ASP A 50 -1.84 -16.53 -9.14
C ASP A 50 -3.23 -16.93 -9.70
N ASN A 51 -3.44 -16.77 -11.01
CA ASN A 51 -4.65 -17.20 -11.69
C ASN A 51 -4.79 -18.73 -11.69
N ASP A 52 -3.71 -19.46 -11.92
CA ASP A 52 -3.72 -20.92 -11.89
C ASP A 52 -4.04 -21.45 -10.50
N ILE A 53 -3.39 -20.92 -9.45
CA ILE A 53 -3.67 -21.26 -8.04
C ILE A 53 -5.14 -20.99 -7.71
N ARG A 54 -5.69 -19.83 -8.10
CA ARG A 54 -7.11 -19.48 -7.91
C ARG A 54 -8.01 -20.52 -8.58
N ARG A 55 -7.75 -20.83 -9.83
CA ARG A 55 -8.56 -21.79 -10.60
C ARG A 55 -8.56 -23.17 -9.96
N ASP A 56 -7.42 -23.63 -9.47
CA ASP A 56 -7.29 -24.93 -8.85
C ASP A 56 -8.08 -25.00 -7.54
N VAL A 57 -8.03 -23.95 -6.70
CA VAL A 57 -8.85 -23.86 -5.47
C VAL A 57 -10.34 -23.79 -5.80
N PHE A 58 -10.75 -23.03 -6.81
CA PHE A 58 -12.14 -22.93 -7.23
C PHE A 58 -12.67 -24.27 -7.74
N ASN A 59 -11.88 -25.00 -8.53
CA ASN A 59 -12.24 -26.33 -8.99
C ASN A 59 -12.36 -27.32 -7.82
N LEU A 60 -11.47 -27.25 -6.85
CA LEU A 60 -11.55 -28.08 -5.65
C LEU A 60 -12.82 -27.80 -4.85
N TYR A 61 -13.19 -26.53 -4.69
CA TYR A 61 -14.43 -26.13 -4.01
C TYR A 61 -15.68 -26.53 -4.76
N GLU A 62 -15.69 -26.42 -6.09
CA GLU A 62 -16.81 -26.79 -6.95
C GLU A 62 -17.17 -28.28 -6.87
N ILE A 63 -16.22 -29.16 -6.54
CA ILE A 63 -16.46 -30.59 -6.32
C ILE A 63 -17.38 -30.82 -5.12
N ASP A 64 -17.16 -30.09 -4.02
CA ASP A 64 -17.97 -30.22 -2.79
C ASP A 64 -19.26 -29.36 -2.87
N HIS A 65 -19.26 -28.29 -3.65
CA HIS A 65 -20.33 -27.27 -3.76
C HIS A 65 -20.68 -26.95 -5.22
N PRO A 66 -21.29 -27.89 -5.95
CA PRO A 66 -21.58 -27.72 -7.37
C PRO A 66 -22.44 -26.49 -7.68
N GLY A 67 -22.00 -25.68 -8.66
CA GLY A 67 -22.70 -24.49 -9.11
C GLY A 67 -22.32 -23.20 -8.41
N THR A 68 -21.45 -23.24 -7.39
CA THR A 68 -21.04 -22.03 -6.67
C THR A 68 -20.10 -21.16 -7.49
N VAL A 69 -19.10 -21.76 -8.14
CA VAL A 69 -18.12 -21.06 -8.95
C VAL A 69 -18.73 -20.48 -10.22
N ASN A 70 -19.74 -21.15 -10.77
CA ASN A 70 -20.45 -20.75 -11.99
C ASN A 70 -21.68 -19.85 -11.74
N SER A 71 -21.88 -19.38 -10.51
CA SER A 71 -23.04 -18.59 -10.10
C SER A 71 -23.12 -17.18 -10.72
N GLY A 72 -22.05 -16.72 -11.41
CA GLY A 72 -21.91 -15.35 -11.89
C GLY A 72 -21.46 -14.36 -10.81
N ALA A 73 -21.13 -14.83 -9.61
CA ALA A 73 -20.55 -14.04 -8.54
C ALA A 73 -19.12 -13.56 -8.90
N SER A 74 -18.69 -12.48 -8.29
CA SER A 74 -17.33 -12.00 -8.49
C SER A 74 -16.30 -12.98 -7.92
N TYR A 75 -15.08 -12.96 -8.43
CA TYR A 75 -13.99 -13.80 -7.89
C TYR A 75 -13.69 -13.50 -6.41
N ASP A 76 -13.91 -12.28 -5.97
CA ASP A 76 -13.66 -11.88 -4.58
C ASP A 76 -14.79 -12.42 -3.67
N ASP A 77 -16.03 -12.44 -4.13
CA ASP A 77 -17.16 -13.05 -3.40
C ASP A 77 -16.99 -14.57 -3.27
N ILE A 78 -16.59 -15.25 -4.36
CA ILE A 78 -16.31 -16.68 -4.33
C ILE A 78 -15.15 -16.98 -3.38
N SER A 79 -14.07 -16.20 -3.45
CA SER A 79 -12.92 -16.35 -2.55
C SER A 79 -13.30 -16.19 -1.08
N SER A 80 -14.13 -15.19 -0.76
CA SER A 80 -14.60 -14.96 0.62
C SER A 80 -15.50 -16.10 1.09
N THR A 81 -16.35 -16.66 0.22
CA THR A 81 -17.19 -17.81 0.53
C THR A 81 -16.35 -19.05 0.86
N ILE A 82 -15.35 -19.36 0.04
CA ILE A 82 -14.43 -20.49 0.26
C ILE A 82 -13.69 -20.35 1.60
N LEU A 83 -13.19 -19.15 1.90
CA LEU A 83 -12.42 -18.90 3.11
C LEU A 83 -13.25 -18.87 4.39
N SER A 84 -14.57 -18.63 4.28
CA SER A 84 -15.50 -18.66 5.41
C SER A 84 -16.11 -20.04 5.66
N ASP A 85 -15.92 -21.00 4.77
CA ASP A 85 -16.49 -22.34 4.88
C ASP A 85 -15.59 -23.26 5.74
N GLU A 86 -15.80 -23.23 7.06
CA GLU A 86 -15.06 -24.06 8.01
C GLU A 86 -15.27 -25.57 7.75
N ALA A 87 -16.45 -25.97 7.27
CA ALA A 87 -16.75 -27.38 6.98
C ALA A 87 -15.91 -27.92 5.81
N PHE A 88 -15.75 -27.10 4.76
CA PHE A 88 -14.88 -27.40 3.63
C PHE A 88 -13.40 -27.45 4.09
N ILE A 89 -12.92 -26.41 4.78
CA ILE A 89 -11.51 -26.30 5.22
C ILE A 89 -11.12 -27.48 6.11
N THR A 90 -12.02 -27.95 6.97
CA THR A 90 -11.72 -29.07 7.90
C THR A 90 -11.54 -30.39 7.17
N LYS A 91 -12.22 -30.61 6.04
CA LYS A 91 -12.13 -31.84 5.22
C LYS A 91 -10.89 -31.91 4.34
N LEU A 92 -10.18 -30.79 4.12
CA LEU A 92 -9.03 -30.73 3.20
C LEU A 92 -7.90 -31.66 3.60
N THR A 93 -7.33 -32.36 2.62
CA THR A 93 -6.08 -33.11 2.77
C THR A 93 -4.91 -32.18 3.00
N ASN A 94 -3.74 -32.72 3.41
CA ASN A 94 -2.54 -31.90 3.60
C ASN A 94 -2.10 -31.16 2.31
N ASN A 95 -2.25 -31.82 1.14
CA ASN A 95 -1.93 -31.17 -0.14
C ASN A 95 -2.89 -30.04 -0.47
N ASP A 96 -4.19 -30.24 -0.23
CA ASP A 96 -5.20 -29.22 -0.48
C ASP A 96 -5.08 -28.02 0.47
N ARG A 97 -4.65 -28.27 1.71
CA ARG A 97 -4.30 -27.20 2.67
C ARG A 97 -3.12 -26.37 2.19
N ASN A 98 -2.09 -26.98 1.61
CA ASN A 98 -0.99 -26.23 1.01
C ASN A 98 -1.45 -25.39 -0.19
N LEU A 99 -2.34 -25.94 -1.03
CA LEU A 99 -2.95 -25.20 -2.13
C LEU A 99 -3.77 -24.01 -1.61
N LEU A 100 -4.57 -24.20 -0.56
CA LEU A 100 -5.34 -23.12 0.07
C LEU A 100 -4.41 -22.04 0.68
N TYR A 101 -3.29 -22.45 1.30
CA TYR A 101 -2.28 -21.50 1.81
C TYR A 101 -1.66 -20.68 0.69
N ASN A 102 -1.29 -21.28 -0.44
CA ASN A 102 -0.77 -20.58 -1.61
C ASN A 102 -1.82 -19.61 -2.18
N PHE A 103 -3.09 -20.01 -2.16
CA PHE A 103 -4.21 -19.14 -2.57
C PHE A 103 -4.34 -17.92 -1.66
N LEU A 104 -4.27 -18.08 -0.34
CA LEU A 104 -4.24 -16.96 0.59
C LEU A 104 -3.08 -16.00 0.31
N GLN A 105 -1.88 -16.53 0.00
CA GLN A 105 -0.75 -15.70 -0.38
C GLN A 105 -0.98 -14.95 -1.69
N SER A 106 -1.64 -15.57 -2.68
CA SER A 106 -1.98 -14.91 -3.94
C SER A 106 -3.01 -13.79 -3.75
N LEU A 107 -4.00 -13.98 -2.88
CA LEU A 107 -4.97 -12.94 -2.52
C LEU A 107 -4.29 -11.76 -1.80
N TYR A 108 -3.39 -12.04 -0.87
CA TYR A 108 -2.60 -11.00 -0.20
C TYR A 108 -1.73 -10.21 -1.19
N ASN A 109 -1.09 -10.90 -2.13
CA ASN A 109 -0.30 -10.26 -3.19
C ASN A 109 -1.19 -9.39 -4.10
N LYS A 110 -2.36 -9.90 -4.51
CA LYS A 110 -3.35 -9.13 -5.28
C LYS A 110 -3.72 -7.85 -4.54
N GLU A 111 -4.12 -7.96 -3.29
CA GLU A 111 -4.52 -6.81 -2.49
C GLU A 111 -3.38 -5.78 -2.39
N ARG A 112 -2.18 -6.20 -2.02
CA ARG A 112 -1.01 -5.32 -1.91
C ARG A 112 -0.65 -4.62 -3.22
N GLN A 113 -0.82 -5.29 -4.36
CA GLN A 113 -0.47 -4.72 -5.68
C GLN A 113 -1.58 -3.87 -6.27
N THR A 114 -2.84 -4.11 -5.90
CA THR A 114 -3.99 -3.36 -6.42
C THR A 114 -4.49 -2.29 -5.47
N GLN A 115 -3.94 -2.21 -4.26
CA GLN A 115 -4.33 -1.24 -3.25
C GLN A 115 -4.00 0.19 -3.68
N ASP A 116 -4.97 1.08 -3.51
CA ASP A 116 -4.74 2.52 -3.56
C ASP A 116 -4.14 2.98 -2.23
N VAL A 117 -3.16 3.87 -2.29
CA VAL A 117 -2.41 4.27 -1.10
C VAL A 117 -2.27 5.79 -1.03
N ILE A 118 -2.51 6.34 0.15
CA ILE A 118 -2.17 7.73 0.49
C ILE A 118 -0.99 7.70 1.47
N ILE A 119 0.08 8.39 1.11
CA ILE A 119 1.23 8.60 1.98
C ILE A 119 1.36 10.09 2.22
N SER A 120 1.43 10.52 3.47
CA SER A 120 1.69 11.92 3.81
C SER A 120 2.85 12.02 4.79
N SER A 121 3.76 12.96 4.52
CA SER A 121 4.93 13.20 5.37
C SER A 121 5.14 14.69 5.64
N ILE A 122 5.87 14.96 6.74
CA ILE A 122 6.46 16.26 7.04
C ILE A 122 7.97 16.08 6.91
N ILE A 123 8.61 16.93 6.13
CA ILE A 123 10.04 16.88 5.89
C ILE A 123 10.66 18.19 6.34
N TYR A 124 11.67 18.11 7.19
CA TYR A 124 12.48 19.25 7.57
C TYR A 124 13.92 19.02 7.14
N ASN A 125 14.45 19.97 6.35
CA ASN A 125 15.85 19.99 5.94
C ASN A 125 16.52 21.24 6.52
N PHE A 126 17.67 21.02 7.08
CA PHE A 126 18.57 22.07 7.58
C PHE A 126 19.89 21.99 6.83
N ALA A 127 20.36 23.10 6.32
CA ALA A 127 21.67 23.20 5.69
C ALA A 127 22.45 24.38 6.30
N TYR A 128 23.67 24.11 6.67
CA TYR A 128 24.67 25.09 7.10
C TYR A 128 25.84 25.01 6.13
N ASN A 129 26.27 26.15 5.56
CA ASN A 129 27.29 26.14 4.54
C ASN A 129 28.16 27.43 4.61
N GLU A 130 29.43 27.28 4.90
CA GLU A 130 30.45 28.33 4.87
C GLU A 130 31.35 28.28 3.63
N ILE A 131 31.21 27.23 2.80
CA ILE A 131 32.08 27.03 1.63
C ILE A 131 31.83 28.17 0.62
N GLY A 132 32.95 28.77 0.15
CA GLY A 132 32.91 29.89 -0.80
C GLY A 132 32.70 31.27 -0.18
N LYS A 133 32.56 31.37 1.14
CA LYS A 133 32.53 32.65 1.86
C LYS A 133 33.98 33.13 2.16
N LYS A 134 34.29 34.39 1.84
CA LYS A 134 35.66 34.94 1.90
C LYS A 134 36.27 35.00 3.31
N ASP A 135 35.42 34.99 4.34
CA ASP A 135 35.85 35.29 5.73
C ASP A 135 36.20 34.04 6.54
N TYR A 136 36.08 32.83 5.97
CA TYR A 136 36.35 31.60 6.71
C TYR A 136 37.64 30.92 6.25
N ARG A 137 38.58 30.78 7.17
CA ARG A 137 39.87 30.09 6.93
C ARG A 137 39.74 28.58 6.83
N ASN A 138 38.76 28.00 7.54
CA ASN A 138 38.39 26.57 7.51
C ASN A 138 36.87 26.45 7.34
N PRO A 139 36.34 26.51 6.12
CA PRO A 139 34.91 26.47 5.89
C PRO A 139 34.33 25.12 6.26
N PHE A 140 33.18 25.13 6.94
CA PHE A 140 32.44 23.95 7.36
C PHE A 140 31.07 23.91 6.64
N ALA A 141 30.62 22.70 6.28
CA ALA A 141 29.27 22.48 5.75
C ALA A 141 28.61 21.28 6.43
N PHE A 142 27.35 21.44 6.76
CA PHE A 142 26.52 20.41 7.36
C PHE A 142 25.10 20.41 6.76
N ASN A 143 24.57 19.22 6.44
CA ASN A 143 23.20 19.03 6.01
C ASN A 143 22.52 17.98 6.88
N GLY A 144 21.32 18.29 7.36
CA GLY A 144 20.47 17.38 8.12
C GLY A 144 19.08 17.29 7.51
N LYS A 145 18.48 16.08 7.49
CA LYS A 145 17.10 15.83 7.06
C LYS A 145 16.39 15.03 8.14
N VAL A 146 15.18 15.46 8.49
CA VAL A 146 14.25 14.70 9.33
C VAL A 146 12.96 14.55 8.54
N GLU A 147 12.43 13.33 8.48
CA GLU A 147 11.17 13.03 7.82
C GLU A 147 10.27 12.21 8.74
N ILE A 148 9.01 12.63 8.88
CA ILE A 148 7.99 11.94 9.66
C ILE A 148 6.86 11.62 8.69
N ALA A 149 6.68 10.32 8.38
CA ALA A 149 5.64 9.84 7.48
C ALA A 149 4.49 9.16 8.26
N GLY A 150 3.28 9.23 7.71
CA GLY A 150 2.10 8.52 8.21
C GLY A 150 1.40 9.13 9.43
N ASN A 151 2.14 9.70 10.38
CA ASN A 151 1.58 10.16 11.67
C ASN A 151 0.57 11.31 11.54
N VAL A 152 0.74 12.19 10.57
CA VAL A 152 -0.16 13.36 10.39
C VAL A 152 -1.56 12.90 9.99
N LEU A 153 -1.66 11.98 9.05
CA LEU A 153 -2.93 11.41 8.61
C LEU A 153 -3.56 10.55 9.70
N ASN A 154 -2.74 9.86 10.48
CA ASN A 154 -3.17 9.03 11.59
C ASN A 154 -3.94 9.82 12.68
N LEU A 155 -3.59 11.10 12.90
CA LEU A 155 -4.26 11.98 13.85
C LEU A 155 -5.63 12.45 13.36
N LEU A 156 -5.84 12.49 12.03
CA LEU A 156 -7.01 13.10 11.40
C LEU A 156 -8.08 12.07 10.99
N THR A 157 -7.79 10.78 11.05
CA THR A 157 -8.64 9.73 10.47
C THR A 157 -9.29 8.82 11.49
N LYS A 158 -10.48 8.35 11.14
CA LYS A 158 -11.20 7.32 11.89
C LYS A 158 -10.62 5.94 11.58
N LYS A 159 -10.67 5.05 12.55
CA LYS A 159 -10.33 3.64 12.41
C LYS A 159 -11.52 2.92 11.79
N GLU A 160 -11.33 2.27 10.63
CA GLU A 160 -12.32 1.39 10.01
C GLU A 160 -11.80 -0.06 10.04
N GLU A 161 -12.71 -1.01 10.27
CA GLU A 161 -12.40 -2.44 10.21
C GLU A 161 -12.41 -2.91 8.74
N ASN A 162 -11.33 -3.54 8.33
CA ASN A 162 -11.23 -4.15 7.02
C ASN A 162 -11.39 -5.67 7.18
N TYR A 163 -12.49 -6.23 6.66
CA TYR A 163 -12.88 -7.63 6.88
C TYR A 163 -11.96 -8.67 6.21
N LEU A 164 -11.10 -8.29 5.28
CA LEU A 164 -10.19 -9.20 4.56
C LEU A 164 -8.82 -9.37 5.20
N ILE A 165 -8.43 -8.46 6.08
CA ILE A 165 -7.18 -8.55 6.84
C ILE A 165 -7.53 -8.35 8.31
N ALA A 166 -7.14 -9.29 9.16
CA ALA A 166 -7.32 -9.19 10.61
C ALA A 166 -6.53 -7.98 11.16
N GLY A 167 -7.10 -6.77 11.03
CA GLY A 167 -6.50 -5.53 11.51
C GLY A 167 -7.34 -4.31 11.16
N ASN A 168 -7.33 -3.36 12.08
CA ASN A 168 -7.96 -2.06 11.85
C ASN A 168 -7.03 -1.18 11.00
N THR A 169 -7.34 -0.97 9.72
CA THR A 169 -6.64 -0.01 8.88
C THR A 169 -7.32 1.36 8.95
N LYS A 170 -6.51 2.42 8.94
CA LYS A 170 -7.03 3.79 8.84
C LYS A 170 -7.18 4.19 7.40
N THR A 171 -8.28 4.87 7.09
CA THR A 171 -8.59 5.29 5.72
C THR A 171 -8.91 6.78 5.64
N ILE A 172 -8.61 7.38 4.47
CA ILE A 172 -9.11 8.70 4.06
C ILE A 172 -9.87 8.50 2.76
N PHE A 173 -11.12 8.96 2.68
CA PHE A 173 -11.99 8.73 1.52
C PHE A 173 -12.07 7.24 1.12
N LYS A 174 -12.06 6.32 2.11
CA LYS A 174 -12.01 4.85 1.93
C LYS A 174 -10.72 4.32 1.29
N ILE A 175 -9.68 5.13 1.15
CA ILE A 175 -8.37 4.72 0.68
C ILE A 175 -7.46 4.51 1.90
N PRO A 176 -6.88 3.31 2.08
CA PRO A 176 -5.94 3.06 3.16
C PRO A 176 -4.68 3.89 3.00
N PHE A 177 -4.08 4.30 4.10
CA PHE A 177 -2.83 5.03 4.09
C PHE A 177 -1.76 4.34 4.94
N SER A 178 -0.51 4.49 4.51
CA SER A 178 0.64 3.95 5.23
C SER A 178 0.82 4.66 6.57
N GLN A 179 0.99 3.88 7.62
CA GLN A 179 1.41 4.31 8.95
C GLN A 179 2.93 4.25 9.08
#